data_407bbff0e90c682e4effcc958fd669b6
#
_entry.id   407bbff0e90c682e4effcc958fd669b6
#
_cell.length_a   1.000
_cell.length_b   1.000
_cell.length_c   1.000
_cell.angle_alpha   90.00
_cell.angle_beta   90.00
_cell.angle_gamma   90.00
#
_symmetry.space_group_name_H-M   'P 1'
#
loop_
_entity.id
_entity.type
_entity.pdbx_description
1 polymer ?
#
loop_
_entity_poly.entity_id
_entity_poly.type
_entity_poly.pdbx_seq_one_letter_code
_entity_poly.pdbx_strand_id
1 'polypeptide(L)'
;STFGIYEWEAYIGPGVSTGTYFKDPANVFVVGMPVGMFYGYKTNGVFEGTDNIAGVKQFGNAVQFGDTKFIDQNGDGDIGPADKVIIGNPNPDFTYGFNTGFTWKNFTFDMFFNGSYGNDVANGNLMRIGNANGNTGNNILADYYYNAWTPAKGGNLPRVGYNNLNFIDSYVEDASFLRLATATVGYTFSMKKDKTIKSIGVNITGKNLFTFTKYSGFDPEVNSFSFDKGKIGVDWGSYPNI
;
A
#
# COMPACT_ATOMS: atom_id res chain seq x y z
N SER A 1 -4.07 18.04 -29.68
CA SER A 1 -5.10 17.65 -28.70
C SER A 1 -4.47 17.58 -27.34
N THR A 2 -4.75 18.54 -26.52
CA THR A 2 -4.36 18.58 -25.10
C THR A 2 -5.12 17.48 -24.39
N PHE A 3 -4.45 16.39 -24.02
CA PHE A 3 -5.01 15.43 -23.09
C PHE A 3 -5.16 16.15 -21.75
N GLY A 4 -6.41 16.39 -21.36
CA GLY A 4 -6.70 16.97 -20.05
C GLY A 4 -6.36 15.96 -18.99
N ILE A 5 -5.24 16.14 -18.30
CA ILE A 5 -4.95 15.45 -17.04
C ILE A 5 -5.80 16.17 -15.99
N TYR A 6 -6.82 15.51 -15.50
CA TYR A 6 -7.57 16.02 -14.36
C TYR A 6 -6.88 15.49 -13.10
N GLU A 7 -6.01 16.30 -12.52
CA GLU A 7 -5.48 16.07 -11.19
C GLU A 7 -6.62 16.23 -10.18
N TRP A 8 -7.11 15.16 -9.63
CA TRP A 8 -7.91 15.20 -8.42
C TRP A 8 -6.95 15.33 -7.25
N GLU A 9 -6.98 16.48 -6.60
CA GLU A 9 -6.28 16.61 -5.34
C GLU A 9 -6.75 15.50 -4.40
N ALA A 10 -5.85 14.60 -4.03
CA ALA A 10 -6.01 13.76 -2.86
C ALA A 10 -5.97 14.69 -1.66
N TYR A 11 -7.01 15.51 -1.54
CA TYR A 11 -7.21 16.39 -0.42
C TYR A 11 -7.47 15.48 0.78
N ILE A 12 -6.45 15.25 1.57
CA ILE A 12 -6.59 14.75 2.92
C ILE A 12 -7.34 15.85 3.64
N GLY A 13 -8.64 15.64 3.81
CA GLY A 13 -9.60 16.66 4.19
C GLY A 13 -9.22 17.43 5.46
N PRO A 14 -9.87 18.59 5.70
CA PRO A 14 -9.58 19.49 6.81
C PRO A 14 -10.02 18.91 8.16
N GLY A 15 -9.51 17.79 8.54
CA GLY A 15 -9.78 17.14 9.82
C GLY A 15 -8.52 16.49 10.37
N VAL A 16 -7.47 16.36 9.58
CA VAL A 16 -6.16 15.96 10.03
C VAL A 16 -5.27 17.19 10.01
N SER A 17 -5.40 18.01 11.02
CA SER A 17 -4.58 19.20 11.21
C SER A 17 -3.17 18.79 11.59
N THR A 18 -2.36 18.35 10.64
CA THR A 18 -0.90 18.35 10.80
C THR A 18 -0.27 18.02 9.46
N GLY A 19 0.02 19.06 8.71
CA GLY A 19 0.90 18.96 7.56
C GLY A 19 0.31 18.11 6.42
N THR A 20 0.34 18.64 5.25
CA THR A 20 0.11 17.90 4.00
C THR A 20 1.06 16.72 3.92
N TYR A 21 0.54 15.52 4.04
CA TYR A 21 1.36 14.32 3.97
C TYR A 21 1.87 14.05 2.54
N PHE A 22 1.04 14.28 1.52
CA PHE A 22 1.50 14.38 0.15
C PHE A 22 1.45 15.87 -0.26
N LYS A 23 2.50 16.33 -0.90
CA LYS A 23 2.54 17.68 -1.48
C LYS A 23 1.57 17.80 -2.65
N ASP A 24 1.33 16.68 -3.35
CA ASP A 24 0.50 16.55 -4.54
C ASP A 24 -0.44 15.35 -4.44
N PRO A 25 -1.54 15.33 -5.22
CA PRO A 25 -2.44 14.19 -5.27
C PRO A 25 -1.72 12.91 -5.73
N ALA A 26 -2.06 11.78 -5.08
CA ALA A 26 -1.51 10.47 -5.43
C ALA A 26 -2.21 9.86 -6.65
N ASN A 27 -3.48 10.19 -6.87
CA ASN A 27 -4.28 9.60 -7.93
C ASN A 27 -4.50 10.59 -9.09
N VAL A 28 -4.57 10.06 -10.31
CA VAL A 28 -4.85 10.84 -11.52
C VAL A 28 -5.92 10.14 -12.36
N PHE A 29 -6.70 10.94 -13.10
CA PHE A 29 -7.68 10.46 -14.07
C PHE A 29 -7.21 10.85 -15.47
N VAL A 30 -6.88 9.85 -16.29
CA VAL A 30 -6.41 10.03 -17.65
C VAL A 30 -7.38 9.33 -18.60
N VAL A 31 -7.84 10.04 -19.64
CA VAL A 31 -8.75 9.46 -20.63
C VAL A 31 -8.08 8.27 -21.33
N GLY A 32 -8.76 7.13 -21.31
CA GLY A 32 -8.26 5.88 -21.89
C GLY A 32 -7.43 5.01 -20.92
N MET A 33 -7.23 5.44 -19.68
CA MET A 33 -6.58 4.63 -18.64
C MET A 33 -7.58 4.20 -17.55
N PRO A 34 -7.25 3.19 -16.73
CA PRO A 34 -8.02 2.84 -15.55
C PRO A 34 -8.20 4.02 -14.60
N VAL A 35 -9.29 4.01 -13.85
CA VAL A 35 -9.65 5.09 -12.91
C VAL A 35 -8.69 5.13 -11.74
N GLY A 36 -8.19 6.32 -11.38
CA GLY A 36 -7.43 6.53 -10.15
C GLY A 36 -6.01 5.97 -10.18
N MET A 37 -5.38 5.92 -11.35
CA MET A 37 -3.97 5.52 -11.48
C MET A 37 -3.09 6.33 -10.53
N PHE A 38 -2.07 5.70 -9.95
CA PHE A 38 -1.09 6.39 -9.13
C PHE A 38 -0.13 7.20 -10.00
N TYR A 39 0.03 8.49 -9.67
CA TYR A 39 0.82 9.44 -10.44
C TYR A 39 1.81 10.16 -9.54
N GLY A 40 3.09 9.95 -9.78
CA GLY A 40 4.14 10.45 -8.92
C GLY A 40 5.51 10.33 -9.56
N TYR A 41 6.53 10.40 -8.73
CA TYR A 41 7.91 10.37 -9.20
C TYR A 41 8.50 8.98 -9.09
N LYS A 42 9.34 8.62 -10.06
CA LYS A 42 10.22 7.45 -9.95
C LYS A 42 11.51 7.83 -9.25
N THR A 43 12.05 6.88 -8.50
CA THR A 43 13.28 7.04 -7.72
C THR A 43 14.31 5.96 -8.04
N ASN A 44 15.58 6.27 -7.79
CA ASN A 44 16.69 5.33 -7.95
C ASN A 44 17.58 5.36 -6.70
N GLY A 45 16.99 5.01 -5.56
CA GLY A 45 17.69 4.98 -4.28
C GLY A 45 18.00 6.38 -3.74
N VAL A 46 19.18 6.53 -3.18
CA VAL A 46 19.67 7.78 -2.57
C VAL A 46 21.00 8.20 -3.19
N PHE A 47 21.35 9.48 -3.06
CA PHE A 47 22.67 9.96 -3.49
C PHE A 47 23.74 9.38 -2.56
N GLU A 48 24.62 8.56 -3.12
CA GLU A 48 25.75 7.95 -2.43
C GLU A 48 26.97 8.88 -2.43
N GLY A 49 27.92 8.61 -1.51
CA GLY A 49 29.17 9.40 -1.45
C GLY A 49 30.04 9.35 -2.72
N THR A 50 29.77 8.41 -3.62
CA THR A 50 30.41 8.26 -4.93
C THR A 50 29.73 9.03 -6.06
N ASP A 51 28.53 9.53 -5.84
CA ASP A 51 27.79 10.31 -6.84
C ASP A 51 28.39 11.70 -7.01
N ASN A 52 28.42 12.20 -8.22
CA ASN A 52 28.76 13.61 -8.47
C ASN A 52 27.50 14.46 -8.30
N ILE A 53 27.38 15.14 -7.16
CA ILE A 53 26.24 16.00 -6.83
C ILE A 53 26.50 17.49 -7.08
N ALA A 54 27.69 17.84 -7.62
CA ALA A 54 28.04 19.23 -7.87
C ALA A 54 27.10 19.86 -8.92
N GLY A 55 26.35 20.86 -8.50
CA GLY A 55 25.36 21.55 -9.35
C GLY A 55 24.04 20.81 -9.57
N VAL A 56 23.88 19.60 -9.03
CA VAL A 56 22.61 18.86 -9.14
C VAL A 56 21.55 19.51 -8.24
N LYS A 57 20.38 19.73 -8.82
CA LYS A 57 19.21 20.26 -8.10
C LYS A 57 18.02 19.34 -8.28
N GLN A 58 17.16 19.31 -7.29
CA GLN A 58 15.86 18.68 -7.34
C GLN A 58 14.83 19.64 -6.73
N PHE A 59 13.74 19.91 -7.46
CA PHE A 59 12.72 20.87 -7.04
C PHE A 59 13.29 22.25 -6.69
N GLY A 60 14.29 22.71 -7.46
CA GLY A 60 14.98 23.98 -7.27
C GLY A 60 16.00 24.02 -6.12
N ASN A 61 16.17 22.95 -5.35
CA ASN A 61 17.09 22.87 -4.22
C ASN A 61 18.32 22.02 -4.54
N ALA A 62 19.48 22.44 -4.04
CA ALA A 62 20.69 21.64 -4.13
C ALA A 62 20.54 20.34 -3.33
N VAL A 63 20.96 19.23 -3.91
CA VAL A 63 20.90 17.90 -3.27
C VAL A 63 22.07 17.69 -2.30
N GLN A 64 21.89 16.78 -1.37
CA GLN A 64 22.92 16.31 -0.45
C GLN A 64 23.03 14.77 -0.53
N PHE A 65 24.17 14.23 -0.09
CA PHE A 65 24.31 12.79 0.06
C PHE A 65 23.27 12.25 1.04
N GLY A 66 22.64 11.13 0.68
CA GLY A 66 21.53 10.54 1.40
C GLY A 66 20.15 11.11 1.09
N ASP A 67 20.04 12.14 0.24
CA ASP A 67 18.73 12.56 -0.29
C ASP A 67 18.23 11.54 -1.30
N THR A 68 16.91 11.40 -1.44
CA THR A 68 16.30 10.55 -2.47
C THR A 68 16.73 11.01 -3.86
N LYS A 69 17.17 10.08 -4.69
CA LYS A 69 17.58 10.32 -6.07
C LYS A 69 16.39 10.12 -7.00
N PHE A 70 15.78 11.22 -7.42
CA PHE A 70 14.69 11.19 -8.39
C PHE A 70 15.21 10.97 -9.81
N ILE A 71 14.37 10.35 -10.65
CA ILE A 71 14.70 10.11 -12.05
C ILE A 71 14.11 11.24 -12.88
N ASP A 72 14.97 11.95 -13.60
CA ASP A 72 14.59 12.93 -14.63
C ASP A 72 13.94 12.16 -15.81
N GLN A 73 12.64 12.33 -15.98
CA GLN A 73 11.86 11.59 -16.98
C GLN A 73 11.84 12.29 -18.34
N ASN A 74 11.98 13.62 -18.35
CA ASN A 74 11.94 14.42 -19.57
C ASN A 74 13.34 14.78 -20.10
N GLY A 75 14.40 14.60 -19.29
CA GLY A 75 15.78 14.82 -19.67
C GLY A 75 16.21 16.29 -19.71
N ASP A 76 15.51 17.17 -18.97
CA ASP A 76 15.79 18.60 -18.97
C ASP A 76 16.88 19.00 -17.92
N GLY A 77 17.29 18.07 -17.06
CA GLY A 77 18.33 18.25 -16.05
C GLY A 77 17.85 18.87 -14.74
N ASP A 78 16.55 19.09 -14.56
CA ASP A 78 15.94 19.48 -13.29
C ASP A 78 14.84 18.48 -12.92
N ILE A 79 14.53 18.31 -11.65
CA ILE A 79 13.41 17.51 -11.18
C ILE A 79 12.26 18.43 -10.81
N GLY A 80 11.15 18.26 -11.51
CA GLY A 80 9.96 19.10 -11.35
C GLY A 80 8.65 18.35 -11.64
N PRO A 81 7.52 19.06 -11.69
CA PRO A 81 6.22 18.45 -11.98
C PRO A 81 6.15 17.70 -13.32
N ALA A 82 7.01 18.04 -14.28
CA ALA A 82 7.09 17.42 -15.61
C ALA A 82 7.66 15.98 -15.58
N ASP A 83 8.33 15.59 -14.46
CA ASP A 83 8.92 14.25 -14.26
C ASP A 83 7.97 13.26 -13.62
N LYS A 84 6.76 13.67 -13.31
CA LYS A 84 5.74 12.75 -12.81
C LYS A 84 5.28 11.80 -13.91
N VAL A 85 5.13 10.55 -13.55
CA VAL A 85 4.63 9.48 -14.42
C VAL A 85 3.65 8.58 -13.67
N ILE A 86 2.97 7.71 -14.39
CA ILE A 86 2.18 6.64 -13.75
C ILE A 86 3.16 5.69 -13.06
N ILE A 87 2.93 5.46 -11.76
CA ILE A 87 3.78 4.64 -10.90
C ILE A 87 3.06 3.44 -10.31
N GLY A 88 1.74 3.29 -10.55
CA GLY A 88 0.98 2.13 -10.13
C GLY A 88 -0.49 2.20 -10.54
N ASN A 89 -1.18 1.08 -10.34
CA ASN A 89 -2.59 0.88 -10.67
C ASN A 89 -3.35 0.30 -9.48
N PRO A 90 -4.28 1.04 -8.87
CA PRO A 90 -5.05 0.52 -7.75
C PRO A 90 -6.13 -0.51 -8.15
N ASN A 91 -6.40 -0.65 -9.45
CA ASN A 91 -7.42 -1.55 -9.93
C ASN A 91 -6.84 -2.94 -10.19
N PRO A 92 -7.43 -4.02 -9.66
CA PRO A 92 -6.96 -5.36 -9.91
C PRO A 92 -7.21 -5.78 -11.37
N ASP A 93 -6.31 -6.57 -11.93
CA ASP A 93 -6.50 -7.23 -13.21
C ASP A 93 -7.68 -8.20 -13.13
N PHE A 94 -7.77 -8.93 -12.02
CA PHE A 94 -8.93 -9.77 -11.72
C PHE A 94 -9.06 -10.02 -10.21
N THR A 95 -10.29 -10.31 -9.81
CA THR A 95 -10.62 -10.81 -8.47
C THR A 95 -11.11 -12.25 -8.57
N TYR A 96 -10.86 -13.04 -7.54
CA TYR A 96 -11.25 -14.44 -7.53
C TYR A 96 -11.74 -14.89 -6.17
N GLY A 97 -12.57 -15.93 -6.22
CA GLY A 97 -13.04 -16.59 -5.01
C GLY A 97 -13.42 -18.04 -5.32
N PHE A 98 -13.14 -18.93 -4.41
CA PHE A 98 -13.56 -20.30 -4.53
C PHE A 98 -13.94 -20.89 -3.18
N ASN A 99 -14.97 -21.75 -3.22
CA ASN A 99 -15.39 -22.57 -2.11
C ASN A 99 -14.93 -24.00 -2.31
N THR A 100 -14.46 -24.62 -1.24
CA THR A 100 -14.22 -26.04 -1.22
C THR A 100 -14.70 -26.62 0.10
N GLY A 101 -15.27 -27.82 0.06
CA GLY A 101 -15.75 -28.49 1.23
C GLY A 101 -15.82 -29.98 1.03
N PHE A 102 -15.77 -30.75 2.10
CA PHE A 102 -15.98 -32.17 2.08
C PHE A 102 -16.64 -32.65 3.37
N THR A 103 -17.31 -33.77 3.26
CA THR A 103 -17.92 -34.46 4.41
C THR A 103 -17.25 -35.80 4.60
N TRP A 104 -16.82 -36.08 5.81
CA TRP A 104 -16.24 -37.33 6.19
C TRP A 104 -16.92 -37.90 7.45
N LYS A 105 -17.70 -38.96 7.28
CA LYS A 105 -18.57 -39.51 8.35
C LYS A 105 -19.52 -38.43 8.87
N ASN A 106 -19.33 -38.01 10.12
CA ASN A 106 -20.13 -37.02 10.81
C ASN A 106 -19.46 -35.62 10.80
N PHE A 107 -18.28 -35.48 10.22
CA PHE A 107 -17.59 -34.21 10.07
C PHE A 107 -17.94 -33.55 8.75
N THR A 108 -18.10 -32.23 8.79
CA THR A 108 -18.14 -31.34 7.62
C THR A 108 -17.01 -30.36 7.70
N PHE A 109 -16.39 -30.07 6.56
CA PHE A 109 -15.30 -29.09 6.40
C PHE A 109 -15.65 -28.20 5.24
N ASP A 110 -15.73 -26.89 5.48
CA ASP A 110 -16.01 -25.90 4.46
C ASP A 110 -14.98 -24.78 4.55
N MET A 111 -14.44 -24.39 3.41
CA MET A 111 -13.45 -23.31 3.30
C MET A 111 -13.81 -22.39 2.15
N PHE A 112 -13.73 -21.08 2.40
CA PHE A 112 -13.87 -20.06 1.38
C PHE A 112 -12.59 -19.24 1.28
N PHE A 113 -12.10 -19.14 0.06
CA PHE A 113 -10.95 -18.32 -0.30
C PHE A 113 -11.38 -17.17 -1.20
N ASN A 114 -10.81 -16.00 -1.00
CA ASN A 114 -10.92 -14.86 -1.90
C ASN A 114 -9.57 -14.19 -2.10
N GLY A 115 -9.47 -13.41 -3.17
CA GLY A 115 -8.26 -12.66 -3.45
C GLY A 115 -8.41 -11.71 -4.64
N SER A 116 -7.39 -10.91 -4.82
CA SER A 116 -7.19 -10.06 -6.00
C SER A 116 -5.77 -10.20 -6.52
N TYR A 117 -5.58 -9.87 -7.77
CA TYR A 117 -4.29 -9.91 -8.43
C TYR A 117 -4.09 -8.68 -9.32
N GLY A 118 -2.87 -8.12 -9.28
CA GLY A 118 -2.43 -7.04 -10.16
C GLY A 118 -2.80 -5.64 -9.68
N ASN A 119 -3.36 -5.49 -8.47
CA ASN A 119 -3.61 -4.17 -7.90
C ASN A 119 -2.46 -3.71 -7.02
N ASP A 120 -2.16 -2.41 -7.10
CA ASP A 120 -1.23 -1.73 -6.23
C ASP A 120 -1.98 -0.96 -5.12
N VAL A 121 -1.27 -0.74 -4.00
CA VAL A 121 -1.73 0.13 -2.90
C VAL A 121 -0.67 1.18 -2.61
N ALA A 122 -1.11 2.43 -2.48
CA ALA A 122 -0.28 3.51 -1.96
C ALA A 122 -0.21 3.43 -0.44
N ASN A 123 0.92 2.98 0.09
CA ASN A 123 1.17 2.80 1.52
C ASN A 123 1.55 4.13 2.19
N GLY A 124 0.55 4.91 2.60
CA GLY A 124 0.76 6.16 3.30
C GLY A 124 1.35 5.99 4.70
N ASN A 125 1.21 4.80 5.31
CA ASN A 125 1.84 4.50 6.58
C ASN A 125 3.37 4.44 6.42
N LEU A 126 3.85 3.82 5.34
CA LEU A 126 5.27 3.76 5.03
C LEU A 126 5.86 5.17 4.88
N MET A 127 5.14 6.07 4.21
CA MET A 127 5.55 7.46 4.11
C MET A 127 5.60 8.16 5.48
N ARG A 128 4.63 7.88 6.36
CA ARG A 128 4.49 8.54 7.66
C ARG A 128 5.53 8.08 8.69
N ILE A 129 5.74 6.76 8.79
CA ILE A 129 6.59 6.15 9.81
C ILE A 129 7.87 5.53 9.26
N GLY A 130 7.95 5.38 7.95
CA GLY A 130 9.14 4.95 7.21
C GLY A 130 10.06 6.08 6.79
N ASN A 131 9.80 7.31 7.24
CA ASN A 131 10.62 8.49 6.90
C ASN A 131 10.86 9.33 8.16
N ALA A 132 12.12 9.47 8.55
CA ALA A 132 12.52 10.31 9.69
C ALA A 132 12.68 11.78 9.25
N ASN A 133 11.61 12.41 8.81
CA ASN A 133 11.56 13.80 8.34
C ASN A 133 11.76 14.86 9.44
N GLY A 134 12.37 14.49 10.56
CA GLY A 134 12.60 15.39 11.70
C GLY A 134 11.35 15.66 12.55
N ASN A 135 10.27 14.92 12.33
CA ASN A 135 9.06 15.04 13.15
C ASN A 135 9.31 14.40 14.53
N THR A 136 9.69 15.22 15.48
CA THR A 136 9.97 14.81 16.85
C THR A 136 8.66 14.42 17.53
N GLY A 137 8.48 13.16 17.86
CA GLY A 137 7.30 12.67 18.60
C GLY A 137 6.63 11.44 17.99
N ASN A 138 6.98 11.04 16.78
CA ASN A 138 6.52 9.79 16.19
C ASN A 138 7.63 8.73 16.23
N ASN A 139 7.24 7.48 16.48
CA ASN A 139 8.13 6.36 16.26
C ASN A 139 8.35 6.16 14.75
N ILE A 140 9.53 5.64 14.42
CA ILE A 140 9.90 5.24 13.04
C ILE A 140 10.00 3.72 12.96
N LEU A 141 9.90 3.20 11.74
CA LEU A 141 10.13 1.77 11.51
C LEU A 141 11.57 1.40 11.85
N ALA A 142 11.76 0.22 12.44
CA ALA A 142 13.09 -0.32 12.75
C ALA A 142 13.94 -0.44 11.48
N ASP A 143 13.34 -0.85 10.36
CA ASP A 143 13.98 -0.94 9.06
C ASP A 143 14.59 0.41 8.64
N TYR A 144 13.84 1.50 8.81
CA TYR A 144 14.36 2.84 8.53
C TYR A 144 15.57 3.19 9.42
N TYR A 145 15.48 2.90 10.71
CA TYR A 145 16.58 3.16 11.65
C TYR A 145 17.87 2.44 11.24
N TYR A 146 17.77 1.19 10.80
CA TYR A 146 18.95 0.40 10.42
C TYR A 146 19.46 0.71 9.02
N ASN A 147 18.62 1.12 8.09
CA ASN A 147 18.93 1.27 6.66
C ASN A 147 18.97 2.72 6.16
N ALA A 148 18.65 3.71 7.02
CA ALA A 148 18.84 5.12 6.68
C ALA A 148 20.30 5.41 6.35
N TRP A 149 20.49 6.19 5.30
CA TRP A 149 21.83 6.59 4.85
C TRP A 149 22.57 7.40 5.92
N THR A 150 23.84 7.07 6.13
CA THR A 150 24.76 7.84 6.96
C THR A 150 26.14 7.91 6.29
N PRO A 151 26.95 8.96 6.54
CA PRO A 151 28.29 9.06 5.97
C PRO A 151 29.22 7.88 6.32
N ALA A 152 28.97 7.23 7.46
CA ALA A 152 29.83 6.16 7.96
C ALA A 152 29.57 4.80 7.31
N LYS A 153 28.31 4.49 6.93
CA LYS A 153 27.94 3.16 6.44
C LYS A 153 27.22 3.15 5.08
N GLY A 154 26.88 4.34 4.53
CA GLY A 154 25.92 4.41 3.44
C GLY A 154 24.49 4.06 3.91
N GLY A 155 23.66 3.55 3.04
CA GLY A 155 22.27 3.13 3.30
C GLY A 155 21.42 3.25 2.05
N ASN A 156 20.34 2.50 1.98
CA ASN A 156 19.43 2.49 0.84
C ASN A 156 18.15 3.33 1.06
N LEU A 157 17.95 3.81 2.28
CA LEU A 157 16.84 4.70 2.63
C LEU A 157 17.37 6.12 2.86
N PRO A 158 16.53 7.16 2.67
CA PRO A 158 16.97 8.54 2.81
C PRO A 158 17.60 8.85 4.18
N ARG A 159 18.50 9.82 4.20
CA ARG A 159 19.14 10.28 5.45
C ARG A 159 18.10 10.82 6.43
N VAL A 160 18.38 10.71 7.72
CA VAL A 160 17.56 11.30 8.78
C VAL A 160 17.45 12.82 8.59
N GLY A 161 16.25 13.35 8.73
CA GLY A 161 15.95 14.76 8.54
C GLY A 161 15.73 15.19 7.08
N TYR A 162 15.82 14.27 6.13
CA TYR A 162 15.39 14.55 4.76
C TYR A 162 13.87 14.54 4.71
N ASN A 163 13.28 15.68 4.40
CA ASN A 163 11.83 15.83 4.30
C ASN A 163 11.41 15.82 2.83
N ASN A 164 10.95 14.67 2.36
CA ASN A 164 10.34 14.52 1.05
C ASN A 164 8.86 14.19 1.19
N LEU A 165 8.00 15.13 0.85
CA LEU A 165 6.55 14.97 0.85
C LEU A 165 5.97 14.64 -0.54
N ASN A 166 6.84 14.44 -1.54
CA ASN A 166 6.41 14.04 -2.87
C ASN A 166 5.97 12.58 -2.86
N PHE A 167 4.95 12.26 -3.65
CA PHE A 167 4.50 10.90 -3.84
C PHE A 167 5.45 10.16 -4.80
N ILE A 168 6.05 9.07 -4.34
CA ILE A 168 7.09 8.33 -5.04
C ILE A 168 6.75 6.84 -5.15
N ASP A 169 7.37 6.20 -6.11
CA ASP A 169 7.18 4.79 -6.43
C ASP A 169 7.45 3.83 -5.26
N SER A 170 8.38 4.16 -4.37
CA SER A 170 8.68 3.33 -3.20
C SER A 170 7.54 3.27 -2.15
N TYR A 171 6.52 4.12 -2.27
CA TYR A 171 5.31 4.04 -1.45
C TYR A 171 4.19 3.24 -2.10
N VAL A 172 4.39 2.77 -3.33
CA VAL A 172 3.42 1.96 -4.07
C VAL A 172 3.87 0.51 -4.02
N GLU A 173 3.02 -0.35 -3.46
CA GLU A 173 3.31 -1.76 -3.26
C GLU A 173 2.29 -2.65 -3.95
N ASP A 174 2.75 -3.82 -4.43
CA ASP A 174 1.87 -4.89 -4.93
C ASP A 174 0.96 -5.40 -3.79
N ALA A 175 -0.33 -5.18 -3.93
CA ALA A 175 -1.35 -5.58 -2.97
C ALA A 175 -2.11 -6.84 -3.42
N SER A 176 -1.58 -7.59 -4.36
CA SER A 176 -2.12 -8.90 -4.71
C SER A 176 -2.15 -9.81 -3.47
N PHE A 177 -3.27 -10.52 -3.29
CA PHE A 177 -3.42 -11.38 -2.12
C PHE A 177 -4.29 -12.62 -2.38
N LEU A 178 -4.09 -13.63 -1.55
CA LEU A 178 -4.98 -14.77 -1.37
C LEU A 178 -5.32 -14.90 0.12
N ARG A 179 -6.59 -14.90 0.46
CA ARG A 179 -7.08 -14.99 1.84
C ARG A 179 -7.93 -16.23 2.05
N LEU A 180 -7.67 -16.97 3.13
CA LEU A 180 -8.63 -17.91 3.70
C LEU A 180 -9.62 -17.12 4.54
N ALA A 181 -10.70 -16.68 3.89
CA ALA A 181 -11.69 -15.77 4.48
C ALA A 181 -12.57 -16.47 5.52
N THR A 182 -12.91 -17.74 5.28
CA THR A 182 -13.71 -18.53 6.22
C THR A 182 -13.30 -19.98 6.18
N ALA A 183 -13.19 -20.58 7.36
CA ALA A 183 -13.09 -22.04 7.49
C ALA A 183 -14.04 -22.51 8.59
N THR A 184 -14.85 -23.51 8.28
CA THR A 184 -15.85 -24.09 9.19
C THR A 184 -15.58 -25.57 9.34
N VAL A 185 -15.57 -26.03 10.59
CA VAL A 185 -15.56 -27.46 10.93
C VAL A 185 -16.84 -27.76 11.69
N GLY A 186 -17.62 -28.68 11.17
CA GLY A 186 -18.84 -29.14 11.78
C GLY A 186 -18.78 -30.62 12.21
N TYR A 187 -19.53 -30.94 13.24
CA TYR A 187 -19.75 -32.31 13.65
C TYR A 187 -21.23 -32.56 13.96
N THR A 188 -21.79 -33.64 13.40
CA THR A 188 -23.19 -34.01 13.61
C THR A 188 -23.29 -35.27 14.48
N PHE A 189 -23.87 -35.10 15.67
CA PHE A 189 -24.20 -36.18 16.59
C PHE A 189 -25.54 -36.79 16.19
N SER A 190 -25.58 -38.09 15.86
CA SER A 190 -26.80 -38.78 15.55
C SER A 190 -27.41 -39.41 16.82
N MET A 191 -28.66 -39.00 17.16
CA MET A 191 -29.37 -39.42 18.35
C MET A 191 -30.28 -40.60 18.03
N LYS A 192 -29.76 -41.82 17.99
CA LYS A 192 -30.50 -43.03 17.61
C LYS A 192 -31.59 -43.44 18.57
N LYS A 193 -31.56 -42.99 19.83
CA LYS A 193 -32.51 -43.40 20.88
C LYS A 193 -33.64 -42.37 21.12
N ASP A 194 -33.52 -41.14 20.65
CA ASP A 194 -34.52 -40.11 20.83
C ASP A 194 -35.42 -40.02 19.59
N LYS A 195 -36.74 -40.05 19.81
CA LYS A 195 -37.75 -39.92 18.72
C LYS A 195 -38.01 -38.43 18.35
N THR A 196 -37.69 -37.52 19.24
CA THR A 196 -37.95 -36.10 19.09
C THR A 196 -36.77 -35.39 18.46
N ILE A 197 -35.55 -35.64 18.96
CA ILE A 197 -34.28 -35.05 18.45
C ILE A 197 -33.52 -36.13 17.66
N LYS A 198 -33.44 -35.98 16.35
CA LYS A 198 -32.76 -36.93 15.46
C LYS A 198 -31.27 -36.70 15.39
N SER A 199 -30.84 -35.46 15.44
CA SER A 199 -29.41 -35.09 15.40
C SER A 199 -29.17 -33.73 16.05
N ILE A 200 -27.94 -33.52 16.50
CA ILE A 200 -27.44 -32.24 16.99
C ILE A 200 -26.17 -31.92 16.20
N GLY A 201 -26.13 -30.78 15.54
CA GLY A 201 -24.93 -30.27 14.84
C GLY A 201 -24.23 -29.20 15.67
N VAL A 202 -22.90 -29.27 15.71
CA VAL A 202 -22.04 -28.26 16.31
C VAL A 202 -21.04 -27.80 15.25
N ASN A 203 -20.91 -26.49 15.04
CA ASN A 203 -19.99 -25.92 14.06
C ASN A 203 -19.06 -24.92 14.76
N ILE A 204 -17.81 -24.92 14.35
CA ILE A 204 -16.81 -23.93 14.72
C ILE A 204 -16.36 -23.25 13.43
N THR A 205 -16.46 -21.91 13.38
CA THR A 205 -16.08 -21.12 12.22
C THR A 205 -15.02 -20.12 12.61
N GLY A 206 -13.91 -20.12 11.86
CA GLY A 206 -12.90 -19.06 11.88
C GLY A 206 -13.05 -18.16 10.67
N LYS A 207 -12.77 -16.87 10.85
CA LYS A 207 -12.77 -15.86 9.77
C LYS A 207 -11.41 -15.20 9.67
N ASN A 208 -11.04 -14.77 8.43
CA ASN A 208 -9.79 -14.08 8.14
C ASN A 208 -8.54 -14.77 8.71
N LEU A 209 -8.46 -16.10 8.56
CA LEU A 209 -7.47 -16.92 9.25
C LEU A 209 -6.06 -16.70 8.73
N PHE A 210 -5.89 -16.58 7.41
CA PHE A 210 -4.60 -16.41 6.76
C PHE A 210 -4.75 -15.51 5.54
N THR A 211 -3.80 -14.57 5.37
CA THR A 211 -3.67 -13.76 4.16
C THR A 211 -2.24 -13.89 3.64
N PHE A 212 -2.11 -14.34 2.39
CA PHE A 212 -0.83 -14.42 1.69
C PHE A 212 -0.74 -13.20 0.77
N THR A 213 0.23 -12.31 1.02
CA THR A 213 0.46 -11.09 0.27
C THR A 213 1.91 -10.65 0.40
N LYS A 214 2.37 -9.80 -0.51
CA LYS A 214 3.65 -9.10 -0.42
C LYS A 214 3.50 -7.70 0.18
N TYR A 215 2.27 -7.23 0.33
CA TYR A 215 1.99 -5.93 0.92
C TYR A 215 2.52 -5.84 2.35
N SER A 216 3.27 -4.80 2.65
CA SER A 216 3.91 -4.61 3.97
C SER A 216 3.00 -4.00 5.03
N GLY A 217 1.85 -3.45 4.63
CA GLY A 217 0.84 -2.88 5.53
C GLY A 217 -0.02 -3.94 6.21
N PHE A 218 -1.05 -3.49 6.93
CA PHE A 218 -1.88 -4.38 7.75
C PHE A 218 -2.83 -5.27 6.95
N ASP A 219 -3.42 -4.73 5.87
CA ASP A 219 -4.37 -5.46 5.05
C ASP A 219 -4.26 -5.00 3.59
N PRO A 220 -4.03 -5.90 2.61
CA PRO A 220 -3.96 -5.52 1.19
C PRO A 220 -5.31 -5.08 0.60
N GLU A 221 -6.42 -5.36 1.26
CA GLU A 221 -7.78 -4.99 0.84
C GLU A 221 -8.20 -3.64 1.42
N VAL A 222 -7.22 -2.76 1.72
CA VAL A 222 -7.52 -1.46 2.31
C VAL A 222 -7.93 -0.42 1.28
N ASN A 223 -8.86 0.43 1.69
CA ASN A 223 -9.20 1.68 1.04
C ASN A 223 -9.63 2.67 2.11
N SER A 224 -8.68 3.37 2.71
CA SER A 224 -8.93 4.30 3.82
C SER A 224 -9.88 5.44 3.46
N PHE A 225 -10.02 5.72 2.17
CA PHE A 225 -10.88 6.77 1.63
C PHE A 225 -12.03 6.22 0.80
N SER A 226 -12.63 5.09 1.21
CA SER A 226 -13.71 4.42 0.47
C SER A 226 -14.93 5.31 0.17
N PHE A 227 -15.10 6.40 0.90
CA PHE A 227 -16.12 7.43 0.68
C PHE A 227 -15.73 8.42 -0.44
N ASP A 228 -14.47 8.48 -0.85
CA ASP A 228 -13.95 9.39 -1.87
C ASP A 228 -13.44 8.59 -3.08
N LYS A 229 -14.25 8.57 -4.13
CA LYS A 229 -13.95 7.82 -5.36
C LYS A 229 -12.69 8.30 -6.09
N GLY A 230 -12.18 9.48 -5.72
CA GLY A 230 -10.93 10.03 -6.25
C GLY A 230 -9.67 9.48 -5.58
N LYS A 231 -9.80 8.75 -4.47
CA LYS A 231 -8.68 8.28 -3.63
C LYS A 231 -8.66 6.76 -3.49
N ILE A 232 -8.72 6.07 -4.60
CA ILE A 232 -8.77 4.61 -4.65
C ILE A 232 -7.40 4.03 -4.29
N GLY A 233 -7.38 2.94 -3.51
CA GLY A 233 -6.17 2.17 -3.24
C GLY A 233 -5.16 2.87 -2.32
N VAL A 234 -5.58 3.81 -1.49
CA VAL A 234 -4.71 4.49 -0.53
C VAL A 234 -4.90 3.91 0.86
N ASP A 235 -3.83 3.38 1.45
CA ASP A 235 -3.77 2.99 2.87
C ASP A 235 -3.24 4.15 3.71
N TRP A 236 -4.10 4.68 4.58
CA TRP A 236 -3.76 5.78 5.45
C TRP A 236 -4.22 5.52 6.89
N GLY A 237 -3.43 4.71 7.60
CA GLY A 237 -3.73 4.37 9.00
C GLY A 237 -4.88 3.38 9.16
N SER A 238 -5.09 2.50 8.20
CA SER A 238 -6.06 1.41 8.31
C SER A 238 -5.65 0.45 9.41
N TYR A 239 -6.65 -0.07 10.12
CA TYR A 239 -6.46 -1.15 11.09
C TYR A 239 -6.78 -2.49 10.42
N PRO A 240 -6.15 -3.59 10.86
CA PRO A 240 -6.48 -4.91 10.32
C PRO A 240 -7.97 -5.20 10.56
N ASN A 241 -8.64 -5.74 9.54
CA ASN A 241 -9.98 -6.29 9.68
C ASN A 241 -9.89 -7.60 10.48
N ILE A 242 -10.24 -7.53 11.77
CA ILE A 242 -10.29 -8.69 12.66
C ILE A 242 -11.62 -9.42 12.50
#